data_206e1472106daa8c8689139cda3f8fb5
#
_entry.id   206e1472106daa8c8689139cda3f8fb5
#
_cell.length_a   1.000
_cell.length_b   1.000
_cell.length_c   1.000
_cell.angle_alpha   90.00
_cell.angle_beta   90.00
_cell.angle_gamma   90.00
#
_symmetry.space_group_name_H-M   'P 1'
#
loop_
_entity.id
_entity.type
_entity.pdbx_description
1 polymer ?
#
loop_
_entity_poly.entity_id
_entity_poly.type
_entity_poly.pdbx_seq_one_letter_code
_entity_poly.pdbx_strand_id
1 'polypeptide(L)'
;CALPIYIFQKKLNTFNKIFRPKVTVENLLTMTSGVTFNESGIVSGNDWLTSYLNSSITGTPGENFQYNSLNTYVLSAIVTERTGQSLTEYLEPRLFAPLGITRYFWETCPKGITKGGWGLFLCTEDMAKLGQLYLQKGKWNDQQIIPEFWVEVSTAKHKESIEGTFGYGYQLWMEARPGSFEFNGMLGQNVIVYPDMNMVVVTNAGNNELFQNCVMLNIIRKHFPRNFHPADILPENPCSQTLLNRLTAELENGIHAPQTLPALRKGGWKKNPPGLRRSTNTRPNTWNYVKGLPAPNPYQFTQQLNGKVFELSPQSIGLFPLFIQIFHNNMTEGVQKISFTCEKGNFSVNFLESGEWHNIPTGFGKFKESWLTLHEESYLIAASGEFTTDENGTAVLKLDFTFLEECVRRKINIFFLPEDEILIRWYETPGKGMIMEGLESITEEISNNFLYGAFKGTGGLELLHRVMEQTIEPVSHGYLVTPAEVAPEQRSVSFLNESDCGELSAEPSETTTTSYSAESL
;
A
#
# COMPACT_ATOMS: atom_id res chain seq x y z
N CYS A 1 -9.37 -23.00 -25.49
CA CYS A 1 -9.51 -21.86 -24.58
C CYS A 1 -10.95 -21.81 -24.08
N ALA A 2 -11.17 -21.93 -22.75
CA ALA A 2 -12.50 -21.77 -22.18
C ALA A 2 -12.92 -20.29 -22.31
N LEU A 3 -14.18 -20.07 -22.71
CA LEU A 3 -14.75 -18.74 -22.77
C LEU A 3 -15.33 -18.39 -21.38
N PRO A 4 -14.76 -17.44 -20.60
CA PRO A 4 -15.23 -17.16 -19.25
C PRO A 4 -16.71 -16.84 -19.18
N ILE A 5 -17.20 -16.16 -20.21
CA ILE A 5 -18.61 -15.75 -20.31
C ILE A 5 -19.59 -16.93 -20.32
N TYR A 6 -19.23 -18.06 -20.90
CA TYR A 6 -20.08 -19.25 -20.89
C TYR A 6 -20.13 -19.95 -19.53
N ILE A 7 -19.09 -19.80 -18.71
CA ILE A 7 -19.07 -20.29 -17.34
C ILE A 7 -20.13 -19.56 -16.50
N PHE A 8 -20.26 -18.26 -16.71
CA PHE A 8 -21.16 -17.38 -15.96
C PHE A 8 -22.43 -16.97 -16.71
N GLN A 9 -22.89 -17.78 -17.67
CA GLN A 9 -24.04 -17.44 -18.52
C GLN A 9 -25.29 -17.03 -17.74
N LYS A 10 -25.52 -17.61 -16.56
CA LYS A 10 -26.65 -17.26 -15.69
C LYS A 10 -26.61 -15.84 -15.14
N LYS A 11 -25.41 -15.24 -15.05
CA LYS A 11 -25.20 -13.89 -14.52
C LYS A 11 -25.27 -12.78 -15.58
N LEU A 12 -25.31 -13.15 -16.86
CA LEU A 12 -25.48 -12.20 -17.96
C LEU A 12 -26.92 -11.76 -18.11
N ASN A 13 -27.12 -10.46 -18.39
CA ASN A 13 -28.40 -9.94 -18.82
C ASN A 13 -28.80 -10.48 -20.23
N THR A 14 -30.06 -10.31 -20.63
CA THR A 14 -30.58 -10.88 -21.89
C THR A 14 -29.83 -10.35 -23.11
N PHE A 15 -29.48 -9.06 -23.13
CA PHE A 15 -28.73 -8.43 -24.22
C PHE A 15 -27.32 -9.02 -24.34
N ASN A 16 -26.58 -9.08 -23.24
CA ASN A 16 -25.22 -9.59 -23.21
C ASN A 16 -25.13 -11.10 -23.49
N LYS A 17 -26.16 -11.88 -23.21
CA LYS A 17 -26.21 -13.30 -23.63
C LYS A 17 -26.12 -13.47 -25.14
N ILE A 18 -26.64 -12.51 -25.90
CA ILE A 18 -26.79 -12.61 -27.35
C ILE A 18 -25.68 -11.84 -28.08
N PHE A 19 -25.39 -10.62 -27.62
CA PHE A 19 -24.61 -9.66 -28.39
C PHE A 19 -23.18 -9.41 -27.84
N ARG A 20 -22.85 -9.89 -26.63
CA ARG A 20 -21.54 -9.64 -26.05
C ARG A 20 -20.43 -10.34 -26.85
N PRO A 21 -19.34 -9.64 -27.20
CA PRO A 21 -18.16 -10.25 -27.81
C PRO A 21 -17.59 -11.37 -26.94
N LYS A 22 -16.97 -12.36 -27.57
CA LYS A 22 -16.38 -13.51 -26.90
C LYS A 22 -15.07 -13.12 -26.25
N VAL A 23 -15.02 -13.11 -24.92
CA VAL A 23 -13.79 -12.91 -24.12
C VAL A 23 -13.26 -14.26 -23.69
N THR A 24 -12.00 -14.55 -23.99
CA THR A 24 -11.33 -15.80 -23.61
C THR A 24 -10.52 -15.64 -22.32
N VAL A 25 -10.11 -16.77 -21.71
CA VAL A 25 -9.17 -16.76 -20.59
C VAL A 25 -7.86 -16.06 -20.98
N GLU A 26 -7.40 -16.28 -22.20
CA GLU A 26 -6.20 -15.61 -22.71
C GLU A 26 -6.36 -14.09 -22.79
N ASN A 27 -7.52 -13.58 -23.18
CA ASN A 27 -7.78 -12.13 -23.16
C ASN A 27 -7.74 -11.54 -21.76
N LEU A 28 -8.16 -12.29 -20.73
CA LEU A 28 -8.04 -11.89 -19.33
C LEU A 28 -6.55 -11.90 -18.90
N LEU A 29 -5.81 -12.97 -19.23
CA LEU A 29 -4.40 -13.12 -18.90
C LEU A 29 -3.51 -12.04 -19.54
N THR A 30 -3.85 -11.62 -20.76
CA THR A 30 -3.08 -10.61 -21.52
C THR A 30 -3.60 -9.18 -21.37
N MET A 31 -4.57 -8.93 -20.48
CA MET A 31 -5.19 -7.61 -20.30
C MET A 31 -5.79 -7.03 -21.59
N THR A 32 -6.42 -7.90 -22.38
CA THR A 32 -7.02 -7.52 -23.69
C THR A 32 -8.51 -7.86 -23.77
N SER A 33 -9.20 -7.88 -22.63
CA SER A 33 -10.65 -8.18 -22.60
C SER A 33 -11.51 -7.09 -23.25
N GLY A 34 -11.03 -5.85 -23.28
CA GLY A 34 -11.75 -4.66 -23.74
C GLY A 34 -12.90 -4.23 -22.81
N VAL A 35 -13.02 -4.85 -21.63
CA VAL A 35 -14.07 -4.50 -20.66
C VAL A 35 -13.75 -3.17 -19.99
N THR A 36 -14.68 -2.23 -20.08
CA THR A 36 -14.55 -0.86 -19.57
C THR A 36 -15.02 -0.69 -18.12
N PHE A 37 -15.20 -1.76 -17.38
CA PHE A 37 -15.59 -1.67 -15.99
C PHE A 37 -14.45 -1.11 -15.13
N ASN A 38 -14.73 0.00 -14.46
CA ASN A 38 -13.78 0.72 -13.63
C ASN A 38 -13.63 0.09 -12.25
N GLU A 39 -12.40 -0.02 -11.76
CA GLU A 39 -12.07 -0.54 -10.43
C GLU A 39 -12.72 0.28 -9.30
N SER A 40 -12.86 1.58 -9.45
CA SER A 40 -13.54 2.45 -8.48
C SER A 40 -15.07 2.26 -8.42
N GLY A 41 -15.68 1.77 -9.49
CA GLY A 41 -17.08 1.36 -9.49
C GLY A 41 -17.36 0.13 -8.61
N ILE A 42 -16.33 -0.61 -8.21
CA ILE A 42 -16.39 -1.76 -7.32
C ILE A 42 -16.88 -1.35 -5.94
N VAL A 43 -16.38 -0.23 -5.42
CA VAL A 43 -16.62 0.25 -4.04
C VAL A 43 -18.10 0.46 -3.78
N SER A 44 -18.89 0.76 -4.82
CA SER A 44 -20.32 1.05 -4.71
C SER A 44 -21.25 -0.17 -4.85
N GLY A 45 -20.73 -1.36 -5.17
CA GLY A 45 -21.54 -2.53 -5.51
C GLY A 45 -21.18 -3.82 -4.77
N ASN A 46 -22.20 -4.65 -4.47
CA ASN A 46 -22.00 -5.92 -3.76
C ASN A 46 -21.78 -7.12 -4.70
N ASP A 47 -22.00 -7.01 -6.01
CA ASP A 47 -21.84 -8.10 -6.99
C ASP A 47 -20.90 -7.72 -8.13
N TRP A 48 -19.62 -7.71 -7.83
CA TRP A 48 -18.57 -7.31 -8.76
C TRP A 48 -18.54 -8.15 -10.04
N LEU A 49 -18.74 -9.47 -9.88
CA LEU A 49 -18.71 -10.38 -11.01
C LEU A 49 -19.87 -10.09 -12.00
N THR A 50 -21.08 -9.91 -11.49
CA THR A 50 -22.23 -9.59 -12.33
C THR A 50 -22.06 -8.22 -12.99
N SER A 51 -21.54 -7.24 -12.26
CA SER A 51 -21.26 -5.88 -12.77
C SER A 51 -20.23 -5.95 -13.90
N TYR A 52 -19.09 -6.61 -13.68
CA TYR A 52 -18.05 -6.80 -14.71
C TYR A 52 -18.60 -7.51 -15.96
N LEU A 53 -19.35 -8.62 -15.77
CA LEU A 53 -19.90 -9.39 -16.86
C LEU A 53 -20.95 -8.63 -17.68
N ASN A 54 -21.57 -7.61 -17.12
CA ASN A 54 -22.59 -6.79 -17.81
C ASN A 54 -22.06 -5.41 -18.24
N SER A 55 -20.81 -5.09 -17.98
CA SER A 55 -20.17 -3.86 -18.45
C SER A 55 -19.95 -3.86 -19.95
N SER A 56 -19.81 -2.68 -20.53
CA SER A 56 -19.52 -2.51 -21.94
C SER A 56 -18.15 -3.08 -22.31
N ILE A 57 -18.00 -3.46 -23.58
CA ILE A 57 -16.73 -3.85 -24.18
C ILE A 57 -16.42 -2.82 -25.28
N THR A 58 -15.24 -2.22 -25.24
CA THR A 58 -14.71 -1.33 -26.27
C THR A 58 -13.73 -2.06 -27.16
N GLY A 59 -13.92 -1.96 -28.47
CA GLY A 59 -13.06 -2.66 -29.44
C GLY A 59 -13.28 -4.18 -29.49
N THR A 60 -12.33 -4.87 -30.07
CA THR A 60 -12.33 -6.32 -30.23
C THR A 60 -11.48 -6.98 -29.14
N PRO A 61 -12.04 -7.91 -28.33
CA PRO A 61 -11.22 -8.66 -27.36
C PRO A 61 -10.03 -9.34 -28.01
N GLY A 62 -8.86 -9.16 -27.41
CA GLY A 62 -7.59 -9.69 -27.90
C GLY A 62 -6.75 -8.70 -28.72
N GLU A 63 -7.27 -7.56 -29.14
CA GLU A 63 -6.53 -6.58 -29.94
C GLU A 63 -5.71 -5.62 -29.06
N ASN A 64 -6.39 -4.80 -28.27
CA ASN A 64 -5.77 -3.72 -27.53
C ASN A 64 -5.48 -4.08 -26.08
N PHE A 65 -4.30 -3.72 -25.61
CA PHE A 65 -3.93 -3.83 -24.20
C PHE A 65 -4.61 -2.70 -23.41
N GLN A 66 -5.33 -3.11 -22.35
CA GLN A 66 -5.88 -2.19 -21.35
C GLN A 66 -5.79 -2.86 -20.00
N TYR A 67 -4.89 -2.37 -19.14
CA TYR A 67 -4.71 -2.93 -17.82
C TYR A 67 -6.01 -2.78 -16.99
N ASN A 68 -6.44 -3.90 -16.39
CA ASN A 68 -7.63 -3.93 -15.56
C ASN A 68 -7.53 -5.11 -14.58
N SER A 69 -7.35 -4.82 -13.29
CA SER A 69 -7.19 -5.84 -12.23
C SER A 69 -8.42 -6.74 -12.10
N LEU A 70 -9.59 -6.28 -12.54
CA LEU A 70 -10.80 -7.11 -12.57
C LEU A 70 -10.74 -8.26 -13.56
N ASN A 71 -9.88 -8.20 -14.58
CA ASN A 71 -9.59 -9.38 -15.39
C ASN A 71 -9.08 -10.53 -14.54
N THR A 72 -8.18 -10.22 -13.60
CA THR A 72 -7.61 -11.21 -12.67
C THR A 72 -8.63 -11.66 -11.62
N TYR A 73 -9.47 -10.74 -11.13
CA TYR A 73 -10.62 -11.12 -10.29
C TYR A 73 -11.55 -12.14 -10.98
N VAL A 74 -11.82 -11.96 -12.28
CA VAL A 74 -12.63 -12.93 -13.04
C VAL A 74 -11.91 -14.27 -13.19
N LEU A 75 -10.57 -14.28 -13.33
CA LEU A 75 -9.80 -15.54 -13.30
C LEU A 75 -9.94 -16.26 -11.95
N SER A 76 -9.90 -15.53 -10.83
CA SER A 76 -10.20 -16.08 -9.50
C SER A 76 -11.60 -16.66 -9.41
N ALA A 77 -12.59 -15.92 -9.89
CA ALA A 77 -13.98 -16.40 -9.94
C ALA A 77 -14.14 -17.66 -10.78
N ILE A 78 -13.39 -17.80 -11.89
CA ILE A 78 -13.38 -19.01 -12.72
C ILE A 78 -12.84 -20.21 -11.94
N VAL A 79 -11.77 -20.04 -11.17
CA VAL A 79 -11.24 -21.11 -10.32
C VAL A 79 -12.29 -21.54 -9.32
N THR A 80 -12.91 -20.61 -8.63
CA THR A 80 -13.97 -20.88 -7.64
C THR A 80 -15.15 -21.64 -8.26
N GLU A 81 -15.65 -21.17 -9.39
CA GLU A 81 -16.81 -21.80 -10.08
C GLU A 81 -16.47 -23.21 -10.59
N ARG A 82 -15.23 -23.46 -11.01
CA ARG A 82 -14.81 -24.75 -11.58
C ARG A 82 -14.43 -25.79 -10.55
N THR A 83 -13.90 -25.36 -9.42
CA THR A 83 -13.35 -26.27 -8.40
C THR A 83 -14.25 -26.40 -7.18
N GLY A 84 -15.18 -25.46 -6.96
CA GLY A 84 -15.94 -25.34 -5.73
C GLY A 84 -15.11 -24.85 -4.53
N GLN A 85 -13.85 -24.46 -4.75
CA GLN A 85 -12.93 -23.92 -3.74
C GLN A 85 -12.66 -22.45 -4.03
N SER A 86 -12.45 -21.64 -3.00
CA SER A 86 -11.89 -20.30 -3.20
C SER A 86 -10.49 -20.40 -3.83
N LEU A 87 -10.01 -19.32 -4.45
CA LEU A 87 -8.67 -19.30 -5.02
C LEU A 87 -7.61 -19.60 -3.95
N THR A 88 -7.80 -19.08 -2.74
CA THR A 88 -6.91 -19.31 -1.59
C THR A 88 -6.88 -20.79 -1.20
N GLU A 89 -8.02 -21.43 -0.98
CA GLU A 89 -8.10 -22.86 -0.68
C GLU A 89 -7.53 -23.75 -1.80
N TYR A 90 -7.71 -23.32 -3.04
CA TYR A 90 -7.15 -24.05 -4.19
C TYR A 90 -5.63 -23.97 -4.26
N LEU A 91 -5.04 -22.82 -3.95
CA LEU A 91 -3.59 -22.58 -4.01
C LEU A 91 -2.84 -23.06 -2.77
N GLU A 92 -3.50 -23.15 -1.62
CA GLU A 92 -2.85 -23.57 -0.37
C GLU A 92 -2.05 -24.88 -0.53
N PRO A 93 -2.63 -26.03 -0.91
CA PRO A 93 -1.88 -27.28 -1.04
C PRO A 93 -1.01 -27.35 -2.29
N ARG A 94 -1.21 -26.47 -3.28
CA ARG A 94 -0.56 -26.55 -4.60
C ARG A 94 0.60 -25.57 -4.75
N LEU A 95 0.56 -24.45 -4.03
CA LEU A 95 1.55 -23.37 -4.16
C LEU A 95 2.09 -22.97 -2.78
N PHE A 96 1.23 -22.54 -1.86
CA PHE A 96 1.69 -21.94 -0.62
C PHE A 96 2.38 -22.96 0.30
N ALA A 97 1.75 -24.09 0.59
CA ALA A 97 2.35 -25.11 1.42
C ALA A 97 3.66 -25.69 0.86
N PRO A 98 3.76 -26.07 -0.45
CA PRO A 98 5.03 -26.51 -1.01
C PRO A 98 6.16 -25.49 -0.92
N LEU A 99 5.86 -24.19 -1.01
CA LEU A 99 6.83 -23.10 -0.87
C LEU A 99 7.12 -22.75 0.61
N GLY A 100 6.41 -23.36 1.56
CA GLY A 100 6.52 -23.01 2.98
C GLY A 100 6.03 -21.58 3.26
N ILE A 101 5.03 -21.12 2.53
CA ILE A 101 4.33 -19.87 2.79
C ILE A 101 3.19 -20.17 3.72
N THR A 102 3.32 -19.76 4.99
CA THR A 102 2.36 -20.08 6.06
C THR A 102 1.65 -18.87 6.61
N ARG A 103 2.18 -17.67 6.36
CA ARG A 103 1.66 -16.39 6.82
C ARG A 103 1.22 -15.56 5.64
N TYR A 104 -0.05 -15.61 5.32
CA TYR A 104 -0.65 -14.82 4.25
C TYR A 104 -2.11 -14.52 4.56
N PHE A 105 -2.60 -13.47 3.96
CA PHE A 105 -4.01 -13.12 3.95
C PHE A 105 -4.38 -12.68 2.53
N TRP A 106 -5.56 -13.10 2.05
CA TRP A 106 -6.06 -12.65 0.75
C TRP A 106 -7.50 -12.19 0.88
N GLU A 107 -7.72 -10.94 0.61
CA GLU A 107 -9.03 -10.31 0.68
C GLU A 107 -10.02 -10.92 -0.31
N THR A 108 -11.31 -10.82 0.05
CA THR A 108 -12.42 -11.25 -0.80
C THR A 108 -13.30 -10.07 -1.17
N CYS A 109 -14.09 -10.21 -2.24
CA CYS A 109 -15.19 -9.31 -2.54
C CYS A 109 -16.36 -9.54 -1.55
N PRO A 110 -17.38 -8.67 -1.50
CA PRO A 110 -18.54 -8.84 -0.60
C PRO A 110 -19.29 -10.17 -0.75
N LYS A 111 -19.11 -10.88 -1.87
CA LYS A 111 -19.67 -12.23 -2.08
C LYS A 111 -18.70 -13.37 -1.78
N GLY A 112 -17.59 -13.10 -1.11
CA GLY A 112 -16.62 -14.11 -0.68
C GLY A 112 -15.71 -14.66 -1.79
N ILE A 113 -15.69 -14.07 -2.99
CA ILE A 113 -14.75 -14.47 -4.05
C ILE A 113 -13.42 -13.76 -3.79
N THR A 114 -12.30 -14.50 -3.75
CA THR A 114 -10.96 -13.93 -3.59
C THR A 114 -10.68 -12.90 -4.68
N LYS A 115 -10.16 -11.72 -4.29
CA LYS A 115 -9.98 -10.58 -5.21
C LYS A 115 -9.05 -10.91 -6.40
N GLY A 116 -8.05 -11.77 -6.22
CA GLY A 116 -7.19 -12.26 -7.29
C GLY A 116 -6.22 -11.21 -7.85
N GLY A 117 -6.71 -10.05 -8.24
CA GLY A 117 -5.92 -8.97 -8.83
C GLY A 117 -5.20 -8.06 -7.82
N TRP A 118 -5.61 -8.09 -6.56
CA TRP A 118 -5.02 -7.34 -5.44
C TRP A 118 -5.45 -7.95 -4.10
N GLY A 119 -5.00 -7.34 -3.00
CA GLY A 119 -5.39 -7.73 -1.64
C GLY A 119 -4.75 -9.03 -1.15
N LEU A 120 -3.63 -9.48 -1.75
CA LEU A 120 -2.79 -10.55 -1.21
C LEU A 120 -1.67 -9.94 -0.37
N PHE A 121 -1.64 -10.27 0.91
CA PHE A 121 -0.61 -9.88 1.86
C PHE A 121 0.39 -11.01 2.02
N LEU A 122 1.65 -10.72 1.79
CA LEU A 122 2.78 -11.66 1.90
C LEU A 122 3.97 -11.00 2.58
N CYS A 123 4.76 -11.79 3.30
CA CYS A 123 6.08 -11.36 3.73
C CYS A 123 7.01 -11.18 2.51
N THR A 124 7.99 -10.28 2.62
CA THR A 124 8.94 -10.00 1.53
C THR A 124 9.68 -11.26 1.09
N GLU A 125 10.08 -12.12 2.03
CA GLU A 125 10.73 -13.41 1.76
C GLU A 125 9.81 -14.37 0.99
N ASP A 126 8.51 -14.35 1.26
CA ASP A 126 7.54 -15.19 0.57
C ASP A 126 7.30 -14.70 -0.87
N MET A 127 7.33 -13.40 -1.09
CA MET A 127 7.36 -12.83 -2.44
C MET A 127 8.63 -13.27 -3.20
N ALA A 128 9.78 -13.31 -2.53
CA ALA A 128 11.02 -13.77 -3.14
C ALA A 128 10.95 -15.25 -3.55
N LYS A 129 10.26 -16.11 -2.78
CA LYS A 129 10.03 -17.51 -3.14
C LYS A 129 9.23 -17.65 -4.44
N LEU A 130 8.24 -16.79 -4.68
CA LEU A 130 7.50 -16.78 -5.95
C LEU A 130 8.40 -16.38 -7.12
N GLY A 131 9.23 -15.35 -6.97
CA GLY A 131 10.22 -14.98 -7.98
C GLY A 131 11.23 -16.10 -8.24
N GLN A 132 11.73 -16.73 -7.19
CA GLN A 132 12.67 -17.86 -7.27
C GLN A 132 12.05 -19.08 -7.95
N LEU A 133 10.76 -19.37 -7.69
CA LEU A 133 10.04 -20.44 -8.38
C LEU A 133 10.01 -20.22 -9.89
N TYR A 134 9.74 -19.01 -10.34
CA TYR A 134 9.78 -18.67 -11.77
C TYR A 134 11.20 -18.69 -12.34
N LEU A 135 12.19 -18.20 -11.59
CA LEU A 135 13.61 -18.26 -11.97
C LEU A 135 14.08 -19.70 -12.19
N GLN A 136 13.60 -20.64 -11.38
CA GLN A 136 13.88 -22.07 -11.46
C GLN A 136 12.91 -22.82 -12.39
N LYS A 137 12.25 -22.11 -13.32
CA LYS A 137 11.33 -22.71 -14.29
C LYS A 137 10.23 -23.57 -13.65
N GLY A 138 9.70 -23.08 -12.54
CA GLY A 138 8.59 -23.71 -11.83
C GLY A 138 8.97 -24.85 -10.89
N LYS A 139 10.27 -25.11 -10.65
CA LYS A 139 10.76 -26.10 -9.70
C LYS A 139 11.01 -25.49 -8.32
N TRP A 140 10.71 -26.26 -7.28
CA TRP A 140 11.02 -25.95 -5.89
C TRP A 140 11.40 -27.22 -5.14
N ASN A 141 12.59 -27.25 -4.54
CA ASN A 141 13.13 -28.45 -3.87
C ASN A 141 12.97 -29.73 -4.72
N ASP A 142 13.41 -29.69 -5.98
CA ASP A 142 13.30 -30.75 -6.98
C ASP A 142 11.87 -31.17 -7.40
N GLN A 143 10.85 -30.55 -6.84
CA GLN A 143 9.46 -30.77 -7.23
C GLN A 143 9.00 -29.74 -8.26
N GLN A 144 8.36 -30.18 -9.35
CA GLN A 144 7.72 -29.29 -10.32
C GLN A 144 6.39 -28.78 -9.76
N ILE A 145 6.35 -27.51 -9.32
CA ILE A 145 5.15 -26.85 -8.79
C ILE A 145 4.34 -26.21 -9.92
N ILE A 146 5.01 -25.49 -10.80
CA ILE A 146 4.43 -24.89 -12.02
C ILE A 146 5.06 -25.59 -13.23
N PRO A 147 4.30 -26.08 -14.22
CA PRO A 147 4.88 -26.67 -15.41
C PRO A 147 5.87 -25.73 -16.12
N GLU A 148 7.05 -26.23 -16.52
CA GLU A 148 8.09 -25.41 -17.16
C GLU A 148 7.56 -24.67 -18.39
N PHE A 149 6.79 -25.36 -19.25
CA PHE A 149 6.17 -24.73 -20.43
C PHE A 149 5.27 -23.55 -20.07
N TRP A 150 4.61 -23.59 -18.90
CA TRP A 150 3.77 -22.49 -18.44
C TRP A 150 4.62 -21.28 -18.03
N VAL A 151 5.74 -21.50 -17.35
CA VAL A 151 6.68 -20.43 -17.03
C VAL A 151 7.17 -19.77 -18.33
N GLU A 152 7.60 -20.57 -19.32
CA GLU A 152 8.07 -20.07 -20.61
C GLU A 152 7.00 -19.26 -21.34
N VAL A 153 5.77 -19.77 -21.42
CA VAL A 153 4.68 -19.07 -22.10
C VAL A 153 4.25 -17.82 -21.34
N SER A 154 4.13 -17.88 -20.01
CA SER A 154 3.65 -16.75 -19.22
C SER A 154 4.64 -15.59 -19.17
N THR A 155 5.94 -15.87 -19.27
CA THR A 155 7.02 -14.86 -19.29
C THR A 155 7.38 -14.39 -20.69
N ALA A 156 6.74 -14.92 -21.74
CA ALA A 156 6.91 -14.42 -23.10
C ALA A 156 6.07 -13.14 -23.30
N LYS A 157 6.58 -12.22 -24.13
CA LYS A 157 5.84 -11.03 -24.51
C LYS A 157 4.69 -11.38 -25.45
N HIS A 158 3.45 -11.20 -25.00
CA HIS A 158 2.24 -11.44 -25.79
C HIS A 158 1.66 -10.17 -26.38
N LYS A 159 1.81 -9.04 -25.66
CA LYS A 159 1.25 -7.75 -26.05
C LYS A 159 2.23 -6.61 -25.85
N GLU A 160 2.16 -5.64 -26.75
CA GLU A 160 2.68 -4.31 -26.44
C GLU A 160 1.79 -3.73 -25.31
N SER A 161 2.42 -3.06 -24.36
CA SER A 161 1.74 -2.46 -23.24
C SER A 161 1.76 -0.91 -23.33
N ILE A 162 1.62 -0.22 -22.22
CA ILE A 162 1.60 1.25 -22.17
C ILE A 162 2.93 1.81 -22.65
N GLU A 163 2.93 2.98 -23.28
CA GLU A 163 4.12 3.71 -23.70
C GLU A 163 5.12 3.87 -22.53
N GLY A 164 6.39 3.60 -22.81
CA GLY A 164 7.45 3.61 -21.78
C GLY A 164 7.61 2.30 -21.00
N THR A 165 6.85 1.25 -21.32
CA THR A 165 7.00 -0.10 -20.78
C THR A 165 7.57 -1.06 -21.83
N PHE A 166 7.83 -2.32 -21.44
CA PHE A 166 8.56 -3.28 -22.29
C PHE A 166 7.67 -4.39 -22.85
N GLY A 167 6.37 -4.37 -22.53
CA GLY A 167 5.37 -5.34 -22.97
C GLY A 167 4.77 -6.13 -21.82
N TYR A 168 3.86 -7.06 -22.17
CA TYR A 168 3.07 -7.83 -21.21
C TYR A 168 2.95 -9.30 -21.63
N GLY A 169 3.16 -10.20 -20.68
CA GLY A 169 2.97 -11.64 -20.81
C GLY A 169 1.60 -12.10 -20.30
N TYR A 170 1.55 -13.25 -19.61
CA TYR A 170 0.36 -13.69 -18.89
C TYR A 170 0.44 -13.22 -17.43
N GLN A 171 -0.20 -12.09 -17.11
CA GLN A 171 -0.20 -11.44 -15.79
C GLN A 171 1.20 -10.99 -15.32
N LEU A 172 2.12 -10.79 -16.24
CA LEU A 172 3.52 -10.41 -15.98
C LEU A 172 3.92 -9.27 -16.89
N TRP A 173 4.57 -8.27 -16.32
CA TRP A 173 5.18 -7.19 -17.08
C TRP A 173 6.57 -7.60 -17.56
N MET A 174 6.92 -7.21 -18.76
CA MET A 174 8.28 -7.38 -19.26
C MET A 174 9.16 -6.27 -18.70
N GLU A 175 10.43 -6.59 -18.45
CA GLU A 175 11.41 -5.64 -17.93
C GLU A 175 12.38 -5.18 -19.04
N ALA A 176 13.10 -4.08 -18.78
CA ALA A 176 14.06 -3.47 -19.71
C ALA A 176 15.15 -4.44 -20.17
N ARG A 177 15.59 -5.35 -19.29
CA ARG A 177 16.62 -6.35 -19.57
C ARG A 177 16.02 -7.53 -20.34
N PRO A 178 16.59 -7.96 -21.45
CA PRO A 178 16.04 -9.07 -22.26
C PRO A 178 15.83 -10.35 -21.44
N GLY A 179 14.65 -10.96 -21.57
CA GLY A 179 14.27 -12.18 -20.84
C GLY A 179 13.87 -11.95 -19.37
N SER A 180 13.95 -10.72 -18.90
CA SER A 180 13.54 -10.36 -17.54
C SER A 180 12.08 -9.93 -17.51
N PHE A 181 11.44 -10.20 -16.38
CA PHE A 181 10.02 -9.90 -16.16
C PHE A 181 9.78 -9.54 -14.69
N GLU A 182 8.61 -8.99 -14.42
CA GLU A 182 8.25 -8.59 -13.08
C GLU A 182 6.77 -8.81 -12.77
N PHE A 183 6.51 -9.15 -11.50
CA PHE A 183 5.22 -8.95 -10.86
C PHE A 183 5.24 -7.52 -10.32
N ASN A 184 4.55 -6.62 -10.98
CA ASN A 184 4.55 -5.20 -10.63
C ASN A 184 3.23 -4.83 -9.97
N GLY A 185 3.29 -4.49 -8.69
CA GLY A 185 2.17 -4.00 -7.92
C GLY A 185 2.23 -2.50 -7.68
N MET A 186 1.10 -1.93 -7.30
CA MET A 186 0.98 -0.51 -6.99
C MET A 186 1.93 -0.10 -5.87
N LEU A 187 2.40 1.15 -5.91
CA LEU A 187 3.12 1.84 -4.85
C LEU A 187 4.45 1.18 -4.44
N GLY A 188 5.00 0.29 -5.29
CA GLY A 188 6.32 -0.29 -5.10
C GLY A 188 6.35 -1.72 -4.54
N GLN A 189 5.28 -2.49 -4.74
CA GLN A 189 5.23 -3.92 -4.46
C GLN A 189 5.74 -4.66 -5.70
N ASN A 190 7.03 -5.07 -5.72
CA ASN A 190 7.62 -5.66 -6.92
C ASN A 190 8.36 -6.96 -6.63
N VAL A 191 8.28 -7.90 -7.57
CA VAL A 191 9.18 -9.05 -7.69
C VAL A 191 9.76 -9.04 -9.08
N ILE A 192 11.03 -8.69 -9.21
CA ILE A 192 11.73 -8.60 -10.48
C ILE A 192 12.62 -9.82 -10.64
N VAL A 193 12.51 -10.50 -11.75
CA VAL A 193 13.30 -11.71 -12.05
C VAL A 193 14.26 -11.41 -13.20
N TYR A 194 15.54 -11.62 -12.96
CA TYR A 194 16.64 -11.49 -13.92
C TYR A 194 17.26 -12.86 -14.18
N PRO A 195 16.75 -13.65 -15.17
CA PRO A 195 17.21 -15.01 -15.41
C PRO A 195 18.69 -15.11 -15.79
N ASP A 196 19.18 -14.17 -16.57
CA ASP A 196 20.58 -14.12 -17.01
C ASP A 196 21.58 -13.75 -15.89
N MET A 197 21.10 -13.22 -14.79
CA MET A 197 21.89 -12.95 -13.59
C MET A 197 21.62 -13.95 -12.45
N ASN A 198 20.74 -14.93 -12.67
CA ASN A 198 20.26 -15.83 -11.62
C ASN A 198 19.84 -15.06 -10.36
N MET A 199 19.06 -14.00 -10.53
CA MET A 199 18.75 -13.04 -9.44
C MET A 199 17.27 -12.69 -9.40
N VAL A 200 16.77 -12.55 -8.17
CA VAL A 200 15.44 -12.00 -7.86
C VAL A 200 15.62 -10.77 -6.98
N VAL A 201 14.93 -9.71 -7.33
CA VAL A 201 14.85 -8.49 -6.51
C VAL A 201 13.41 -8.27 -6.06
N VAL A 202 13.21 -8.10 -4.77
CA VAL A 202 11.88 -7.88 -4.19
C VAL A 202 11.85 -6.55 -3.47
N THR A 203 10.75 -5.83 -3.61
CA THR A 203 10.49 -4.61 -2.87
C THR A 203 9.08 -4.59 -2.32
N ASN A 204 8.93 -4.16 -1.06
CA ASN A 204 7.69 -3.71 -0.47
C ASN A 204 7.87 -2.25 -0.08
N ALA A 205 7.01 -1.37 -0.55
CA ALA A 205 7.14 0.07 -0.32
C ALA A 205 5.77 0.76 -0.31
N GLY A 206 5.73 1.98 0.22
CA GLY A 206 4.62 2.92 0.08
C GLY A 206 5.10 4.15 -0.68
N ASN A 207 5.25 4.02 -2.00
CA ASN A 207 5.65 5.10 -2.90
C ASN A 207 4.48 6.05 -3.20
N ASN A 208 4.78 7.15 -3.89
CA ASN A 208 3.74 8.07 -4.42
C ASN A 208 3.39 7.80 -5.89
N GLU A 209 4.03 6.83 -6.53
CA GLU A 209 3.83 6.49 -7.93
C GLU A 209 3.13 5.13 -8.06
N LEU A 210 2.18 5.05 -9.00
CA LEU A 210 1.31 3.87 -9.11
C LEU A 210 2.04 2.62 -9.58
N PHE A 211 2.74 2.68 -10.73
CA PHE A 211 3.26 1.46 -11.37
C PHE A 211 4.70 1.63 -11.92
N GLN A 212 4.93 1.22 -13.13
CA GLN A 212 6.17 1.00 -13.86
C GLN A 212 7.21 2.13 -13.84
N ASN A 213 6.81 3.37 -13.62
CA ASN A 213 7.71 4.52 -13.59
C ASN A 213 8.08 4.97 -12.18
N CYS A 214 7.89 4.10 -11.18
CA CYS A 214 8.19 4.45 -9.79
C CYS A 214 9.69 4.65 -9.56
N VAL A 215 10.01 5.52 -8.60
CA VAL A 215 11.40 5.85 -8.23
C VAL A 215 12.19 4.60 -7.85
N MET A 216 11.55 3.64 -7.18
CA MET A 216 12.19 2.39 -6.76
C MET A 216 12.68 1.57 -7.95
N LEU A 217 11.84 1.34 -8.95
CA LEU A 217 12.24 0.63 -10.17
C LEU A 217 13.36 1.34 -10.92
N ASN A 218 13.32 2.67 -10.98
CA ASN A 218 14.38 3.46 -11.61
C ASN A 218 15.72 3.33 -10.86
N ILE A 219 15.71 3.23 -9.53
CA ILE A 219 16.91 2.95 -8.73
C ILE A 219 17.43 1.55 -9.05
N ILE A 220 16.58 0.53 -9.06
CA ILE A 220 16.96 -0.85 -9.36
C ILE A 220 17.55 -0.95 -10.77
N ARG A 221 16.88 -0.41 -11.78
CA ARG A 221 17.34 -0.38 -13.17
C ARG A 221 18.67 0.33 -13.35
N LYS A 222 18.91 1.39 -12.55
CA LYS A 222 20.20 2.10 -12.53
C LYS A 222 21.34 1.24 -11.99
N HIS A 223 21.08 0.40 -10.99
CA HIS A 223 22.10 -0.49 -10.40
C HIS A 223 22.29 -1.78 -11.21
N PHE A 224 21.28 -2.23 -11.93
CA PHE A 224 21.32 -3.43 -12.77
C PHE A 224 21.01 -3.11 -14.25
N PRO A 225 21.82 -2.24 -14.91
CA PRO A 225 21.57 -1.85 -16.29
C PRO A 225 21.72 -3.04 -17.26
N ARG A 226 21.13 -2.93 -18.47
CA ARG A 226 21.09 -4.00 -19.48
C ARG A 226 22.44 -4.62 -19.84
N ASN A 227 23.51 -3.85 -19.73
CA ASN A 227 24.88 -4.26 -20.03
C ASN A 227 25.68 -4.69 -18.79
N PHE A 228 25.04 -4.75 -17.64
CA PHE A 228 25.68 -5.24 -16.42
C PHE A 228 25.68 -6.77 -16.42
N HIS A 229 26.87 -7.36 -16.32
CA HIS A 229 27.08 -8.81 -16.19
C HIS A 229 27.94 -9.04 -14.96
N PRO A 230 27.35 -9.54 -13.85
CA PRO A 230 28.13 -9.84 -12.67
C PRO A 230 29.08 -11.02 -12.95
N ALA A 231 30.16 -11.09 -12.18
CA ALA A 231 30.99 -12.31 -12.16
C ALA A 231 30.18 -13.47 -11.56
N ASP A 232 30.41 -14.70 -12.02
CA ASP A 232 29.74 -15.89 -11.50
C ASP A 232 29.93 -16.04 -9.97
N ILE A 233 31.09 -15.63 -9.49
CA ILE A 233 31.43 -15.56 -8.07
C ILE A 233 31.85 -14.12 -7.75
N LEU A 234 31.08 -13.46 -6.91
CA LEU A 234 31.44 -12.11 -6.45
C LEU A 234 32.60 -12.19 -5.45
N PRO A 235 33.62 -11.30 -5.57
CA PRO A 235 34.70 -11.27 -4.60
C PRO A 235 34.18 -10.83 -3.23
N GLU A 236 34.75 -11.42 -2.18
CA GLU A 236 34.46 -10.99 -0.82
C GLU A 236 34.81 -9.52 -0.61
N ASN A 237 33.90 -8.77 0.01
CA ASN A 237 34.13 -7.37 0.40
C ASN A 237 33.67 -7.13 1.84
N PRO A 238 34.49 -7.49 2.84
CA PRO A 238 34.13 -7.38 4.25
C PRO A 238 33.75 -5.94 4.68
N CYS A 239 34.39 -4.93 4.09
CA CYS A 239 34.08 -3.53 4.40
C CYS A 239 32.67 -3.14 3.94
N SER A 240 32.30 -3.51 2.72
CA SER A 240 30.95 -3.25 2.19
C SER A 240 29.90 -4.06 2.93
N GLN A 241 30.20 -5.31 3.29
CA GLN A 241 29.30 -6.15 4.09
C GLN A 241 29.07 -5.56 5.48
N THR A 242 30.12 -5.09 6.14
CA THR A 242 30.00 -4.44 7.46
C THR A 242 29.15 -3.17 7.37
N LEU A 243 29.35 -2.37 6.31
CA LEU A 243 28.53 -1.17 6.08
C LEU A 243 27.06 -1.53 5.84
N LEU A 244 26.81 -2.53 5.00
CA LEU A 244 25.44 -3.00 4.70
C LEU A 244 24.74 -3.48 5.98
N ASN A 245 25.40 -4.34 6.76
CA ASN A 245 24.84 -4.85 8.02
C ASN A 245 24.51 -3.73 9.00
N ARG A 246 25.38 -2.70 9.09
CA ARG A 246 25.11 -1.54 9.93
C ARG A 246 23.90 -0.73 9.44
N LEU A 247 23.83 -0.44 8.15
CA LEU A 247 22.72 0.31 7.56
C LEU A 247 21.41 -0.46 7.71
N THR A 248 21.42 -1.77 7.52
CA THR A 248 20.25 -2.63 7.71
C THR A 248 19.76 -2.58 9.16
N ALA A 249 20.68 -2.72 10.13
CA ALA A 249 20.33 -2.66 11.54
C ALA A 249 19.84 -1.25 11.96
N GLU A 250 20.40 -0.18 11.40
CA GLU A 250 19.91 1.19 11.62
C GLU A 250 18.49 1.37 11.11
N LEU A 251 18.18 0.83 9.93
CA LEU A 251 16.83 0.89 9.33
C LEU A 251 15.83 0.01 10.09
N GLU A 252 16.22 -1.20 10.47
CA GLU A 252 15.39 -2.13 11.25
C GLU A 252 14.96 -1.55 12.60
N ASN A 253 15.85 -0.82 13.26
CA ASN A 253 15.55 -0.15 14.51
C ASN A 253 14.76 1.16 14.35
N GLY A 254 14.38 1.55 13.11
CA GLY A 254 13.66 2.78 12.84
C GLY A 254 14.43 4.03 13.22
N ILE A 255 15.75 3.93 13.33
CA ILE A 255 16.60 5.09 13.56
C ILE A 255 16.59 5.88 12.25
N HIS A 256 15.91 7.02 12.26
CA HIS A 256 16.15 8.02 11.21
C HIS A 256 17.65 8.27 11.19
N ALA A 257 18.30 7.96 10.08
CA ALA A 257 19.72 8.28 9.91
C ALA A 257 19.92 9.70 10.41
N PRO A 258 20.87 9.94 11.34
CA PRO A 258 21.09 11.27 11.86
C PRO A 258 21.23 12.19 10.65
N GLN A 259 20.55 13.33 10.64
CA GLN A 259 20.54 14.28 9.51
C GLN A 259 21.92 14.83 9.17
N THR A 260 22.93 14.39 9.87
CA THR A 260 24.33 14.47 9.53
C THR A 260 24.78 13.17 8.88
N LEU A 261 24.52 13.04 7.58
CA LEU A 261 25.48 12.32 6.75
C LEU A 261 26.87 12.84 7.13
N PRO A 262 27.82 11.97 7.55
CA PRO A 262 29.18 12.41 7.79
C PRO A 262 29.58 13.20 6.55
N ALA A 263 29.91 14.48 6.75
CA ALA A 263 30.23 15.36 5.64
C ALA A 263 31.22 14.62 4.78
N LEU A 264 30.81 14.22 3.59
CA LEU A 264 31.71 13.65 2.60
C LEU A 264 32.91 14.59 2.60
N ARG A 265 34.07 14.11 3.05
CA ARG A 265 35.30 14.88 3.10
C ARG A 265 35.32 15.66 1.81
N LYS A 266 35.38 16.98 1.90
CA LYS A 266 35.56 17.89 0.77
C LYS A 266 36.85 17.52 0.05
N GLY A 267 36.79 16.46 -0.74
CA GLY A 267 37.72 16.27 -1.83
C GLY A 267 37.43 17.41 -2.79
N GLY A 268 38.41 18.30 -2.96
CA GLY A 268 38.24 19.54 -3.67
C GLY A 268 37.65 19.36 -5.06
N TRP A 269 36.40 19.69 -5.20
CA TRP A 269 35.76 19.86 -6.50
C TRP A 269 36.22 21.18 -7.07
N LYS A 270 36.99 21.10 -8.15
CA LYS A 270 37.41 22.25 -8.95
C LYS A 270 36.17 23.05 -9.32
N LYS A 271 36.29 24.38 -9.21
CA LYS A 271 35.26 25.37 -9.54
C LYS A 271 34.55 25.01 -10.84
N ASN A 272 33.21 25.03 -10.85
CA ASN A 272 32.41 24.93 -12.05
C ASN A 272 32.83 25.93 -13.11
N PRO A 273 32.88 25.54 -14.39
CA PRO A 273 33.09 26.48 -15.48
C PRO A 273 31.96 27.51 -15.53
N PRO A 274 32.24 28.77 -15.87
CA PRO A 274 31.22 29.79 -15.97
C PRO A 274 30.30 29.52 -17.16
N GLY A 275 29.00 29.40 -16.96
CA GLY A 275 28.04 29.34 -18.07
C GLY A 275 26.73 28.57 -17.85
N LEU A 276 26.59 27.74 -16.83
CA LEU A 276 25.33 27.06 -16.57
C LEU A 276 24.42 27.90 -15.65
N ARG A 277 23.48 28.62 -16.24
CA ARG A 277 22.35 29.23 -15.54
C ARG A 277 21.56 28.12 -14.81
N ARG A 278 21.49 28.19 -13.48
CA ARG A 278 20.59 27.38 -12.68
C ARG A 278 19.16 27.63 -13.15
N SER A 279 18.53 26.58 -13.66
CA SER A 279 17.07 26.53 -13.81
C SER A 279 16.46 26.67 -12.42
N THR A 280 15.62 27.68 -12.24
CA THR A 280 14.88 27.95 -11.00
C THR A 280 13.57 27.18 -10.99
N ASN A 281 13.57 25.89 -11.30
CA ASN A 281 12.34 25.10 -11.23
C ASN A 281 12.40 24.04 -10.12
N THR A 282 11.58 24.33 -9.13
CA THR A 282 10.88 23.42 -8.23
C THR A 282 11.74 22.35 -7.56
N ARG A 283 12.43 22.75 -6.50
CA ARG A 283 12.74 21.83 -5.41
C ARG A 283 11.44 21.59 -4.63
N PRO A 284 11.05 20.33 -4.34
CA PRO A 284 10.03 20.09 -3.33
C PRO A 284 10.52 20.76 -2.04
N ASN A 285 9.61 21.33 -1.29
CA ASN A 285 9.84 22.09 -0.07
C ASN A 285 10.81 21.38 0.88
N THR A 286 12.10 21.62 0.68
CA THR A 286 13.06 21.46 1.76
C THR A 286 12.83 22.66 2.66
N TRP A 287 12.25 22.42 3.81
CA TRP A 287 12.08 23.39 4.87
C TRP A 287 13.43 24.08 5.08
N ASN A 288 13.50 25.37 4.79
CA ASN A 288 14.66 26.16 5.12
C ASN A 288 14.75 26.20 6.66
N TYR A 289 15.72 25.51 7.20
CA TYR A 289 16.13 25.66 8.58
C TYR A 289 16.53 27.14 8.77
N VAL A 290 15.66 27.91 9.41
CA VAL A 290 16.04 29.21 9.93
C VAL A 290 16.97 28.91 11.12
N LYS A 291 18.27 29.13 10.94
CA LYS A 291 19.22 29.11 12.04
C LYS A 291 18.75 30.12 13.09
N GLY A 292 18.25 29.67 14.20
CA GLY A 292 18.09 30.62 15.28
C GLY A 292 17.29 30.23 16.51
N LEU A 293 16.27 29.38 16.41
CA LEU A 293 15.49 29.01 17.60
C LEU A 293 15.69 27.52 17.92
N PRO A 294 16.10 27.19 19.16
CA PRO A 294 16.22 25.79 19.56
C PRO A 294 14.84 25.12 19.52
N ALA A 295 14.80 23.91 18.94
CA ALA A 295 13.61 23.07 19.08
C ALA A 295 13.27 22.89 20.56
N PRO A 296 11.99 22.84 20.94
CA PRO A 296 11.58 22.58 22.31
C PRO A 296 12.22 21.28 22.81
N ASN A 297 12.64 21.26 24.06
CA ASN A 297 13.11 20.01 24.66
C ASN A 297 11.94 19.00 24.67
N PRO A 298 12.04 17.87 23.96
CA PRO A 298 10.91 16.94 23.81
C PRO A 298 10.37 16.49 25.16
N TYR A 299 11.23 16.20 26.12
CA TYR A 299 10.82 15.73 27.44
C TYR A 299 10.01 16.77 28.21
N GLN A 300 10.45 18.03 28.23
CA GLN A 300 9.73 19.09 28.94
C GLN A 300 8.39 19.42 28.27
N PHE A 301 8.38 19.43 26.95
CA PHE A 301 7.18 19.78 26.19
C PHE A 301 6.10 18.68 26.27
N THR A 302 6.48 17.41 26.24
CA THR A 302 5.54 16.29 26.43
C THR A 302 4.88 16.31 27.81
N GLN A 303 5.62 16.73 28.85
CA GLN A 303 5.04 16.91 30.20
C GLN A 303 4.01 18.03 30.25
N GLN A 304 4.21 19.12 29.50
CA GLN A 304 3.26 20.23 29.42
C GLN A 304 1.99 19.86 28.66
N LEU A 305 2.07 18.91 27.73
CA LEU A 305 0.92 18.41 26.97
C LEU A 305 0.13 17.34 27.72
N ASN A 306 0.72 16.71 28.74
CA ASN A 306 0.12 15.59 29.43
C ASN A 306 -1.26 15.92 30.00
N GLY A 307 -2.27 15.16 29.59
CA GLY A 307 -3.67 15.33 30.01
C GLY A 307 -4.43 16.45 29.29
N LYS A 308 -3.80 17.21 28.40
CA LYS A 308 -4.53 18.19 27.58
C LYS A 308 -5.37 17.48 26.52
N VAL A 309 -6.61 17.93 26.35
CA VAL A 309 -7.57 17.45 25.35
C VAL A 309 -8.00 18.62 24.48
N PHE A 310 -7.93 18.46 23.17
CA PHE A 310 -8.34 19.47 22.19
C PHE A 310 -9.47 18.91 21.33
N GLU A 311 -10.53 19.68 21.19
CA GLU A 311 -11.64 19.40 20.28
C GLU A 311 -11.38 20.03 18.92
N LEU A 312 -11.56 19.27 17.84
CA LEU A 312 -11.19 19.68 16.48
C LEU A 312 -12.36 20.26 15.70
N SER A 313 -12.11 21.35 14.96
CA SER A 313 -13.07 21.99 14.06
C SER A 313 -12.34 22.62 12.84
N PRO A 314 -12.70 22.32 11.61
CA PRO A 314 -13.54 21.19 11.22
C PRO A 314 -12.87 19.85 11.55
N GLN A 315 -13.66 18.78 11.58
CA GLN A 315 -13.13 17.43 11.75
C GLN A 315 -12.22 17.07 10.57
N SER A 316 -11.23 16.22 10.83
CA SER A 316 -10.36 15.69 9.77
C SER A 316 -11.05 14.58 8.97
N ILE A 317 -10.40 14.11 7.91
CA ILE A 317 -10.84 12.91 7.17
C ILE A 317 -10.63 11.62 7.94
N GLY A 318 -9.99 11.66 9.09
CA GLY A 318 -9.70 10.53 9.93
C GLY A 318 -8.21 10.25 10.12
N LEU A 319 -7.95 9.38 11.09
CA LEU A 319 -6.62 8.88 11.40
C LEU A 319 -6.11 7.94 10.30
N PHE A 320 -7.03 7.16 9.73
CA PHE A 320 -6.73 6.24 8.64
C PHE A 320 -6.59 7.00 7.32
N PRO A 321 -5.54 6.72 6.52
CA PRO A 321 -5.41 7.26 5.18
C PRO A 321 -6.62 6.95 4.31
N LEU A 322 -7.01 7.90 3.46
CA LEU A 322 -8.15 7.76 2.55
C LEU A 322 -8.01 6.52 1.65
N PHE A 323 -6.78 6.18 1.28
CA PHE A 323 -6.49 4.98 0.50
C PHE A 323 -7.00 3.70 1.19
N ILE A 324 -6.70 3.50 2.49
CA ILE A 324 -7.23 2.36 3.26
C ILE A 324 -8.76 2.43 3.30
N GLN A 325 -9.32 3.58 3.64
CA GLN A 325 -10.76 3.74 3.75
C GLN A 325 -11.50 3.30 2.48
N ILE A 326 -10.97 3.65 1.31
CA ILE A 326 -11.56 3.30 0.01
C ILE A 326 -11.34 1.83 -0.32
N PHE A 327 -10.11 1.33 -0.25
CA PHE A 327 -9.77 -0.02 -0.72
C PHE A 327 -10.29 -1.13 0.19
N HIS A 328 -10.43 -0.85 1.49
CA HIS A 328 -11.01 -1.79 2.47
C HIS A 328 -12.50 -1.53 2.72
N ASN A 329 -13.05 -0.47 2.12
CA ASN A 329 -14.43 -0.02 2.38
C ASN A 329 -14.69 0.23 3.88
N ASN A 330 -13.68 0.76 4.58
CA ASN A 330 -13.67 1.01 6.02
C ASN A 330 -13.62 2.52 6.27
N MET A 331 -14.78 3.18 6.08
CA MET A 331 -14.91 4.64 6.15
C MET A 331 -15.01 5.12 7.59
N THR A 332 -14.41 6.29 7.89
CA THR A 332 -14.45 6.92 9.20
C THR A 332 -15.23 8.22 9.19
N GLU A 333 -15.70 8.66 10.39
CA GLU A 333 -16.35 9.96 10.58
C GLU A 333 -15.33 11.10 10.77
N GLY A 334 -14.04 10.78 10.85
CA GLY A 334 -12.96 11.71 11.12
C GLY A 334 -12.65 11.89 12.61
N VAL A 335 -11.48 12.45 12.89
CA VAL A 335 -11.00 12.70 14.25
C VAL A 335 -11.73 13.91 14.86
N GLN A 336 -12.36 13.67 15.99
CA GLN A 336 -13.15 14.66 16.75
C GLN A 336 -12.31 15.37 17.81
N LYS A 337 -11.48 14.60 18.53
CA LYS A 337 -10.62 15.12 19.62
C LYS A 337 -9.23 14.50 19.55
N ILE A 338 -8.25 15.25 20.05
CA ILE A 338 -6.88 14.76 20.24
C ILE A 338 -6.46 15.03 21.68
N SER A 339 -5.75 14.07 22.28
CA SER A 339 -5.16 14.25 23.60
C SER A 339 -3.76 13.65 23.66
N PHE A 340 -3.03 14.00 24.71
CA PHE A 340 -1.65 13.56 24.90
C PHE A 340 -1.50 12.95 26.29
N THR A 341 -0.80 11.82 26.35
CA THR A 341 -0.43 11.18 27.61
C THR A 341 1.07 10.98 27.69
N CYS A 342 1.62 11.21 28.88
CA CYS A 342 3.05 11.02 29.13
C CYS A 342 3.23 10.33 30.49
N GLU A 343 3.39 9.02 30.47
CA GLU A 343 3.54 8.21 31.68
C GLU A 343 4.90 7.52 31.70
N LYS A 344 5.63 7.67 32.81
CA LYS A 344 6.94 7.02 33.01
C LYS A 344 7.91 7.19 31.82
N GLY A 345 7.84 8.32 31.13
CA GLY A 345 8.67 8.61 29.95
C GLY A 345 8.13 8.05 28.63
N ASN A 346 7.00 7.34 28.64
CA ASN A 346 6.31 6.92 27.44
C ASN A 346 5.30 7.99 27.03
N PHE A 347 5.40 8.43 25.78
CA PHE A 347 4.50 9.39 25.19
C PHE A 347 3.55 8.70 24.22
N SER A 348 2.27 9.03 24.33
CA SER A 348 1.25 8.58 23.40
C SER A 348 0.40 9.77 22.94
N VAL A 349 -0.05 9.69 21.70
CA VAL A 349 -1.09 10.59 21.17
C VAL A 349 -2.38 9.80 21.07
N ASN A 350 -3.47 10.37 21.59
CA ASN A 350 -4.76 9.71 21.57
C ASN A 350 -5.70 10.49 20.66
N PHE A 351 -6.45 9.76 19.85
CA PHE A 351 -7.43 10.31 18.91
C PHE A 351 -8.80 9.75 19.21
N LEU A 352 -9.81 10.63 19.33
CA LEU A 352 -11.21 10.23 19.38
C LEU A 352 -11.75 10.22 17.95
N GLU A 353 -12.12 9.05 17.46
CA GLU A 353 -12.67 8.84 16.13
C GLU A 353 -13.77 7.79 16.19
N SER A 354 -14.88 8.01 15.49
CA SER A 354 -16.05 7.11 15.48
C SER A 354 -16.54 6.73 16.90
N GLY A 355 -16.39 7.65 17.87
CA GLY A 355 -16.81 7.44 19.26
C GLY A 355 -15.84 6.64 20.13
N GLU A 356 -14.69 6.20 19.59
CA GLU A 356 -13.68 5.42 20.30
C GLU A 356 -12.36 6.18 20.42
N TRP A 357 -11.65 5.98 21.56
CA TRP A 357 -10.31 6.52 21.77
C TRP A 357 -9.24 5.54 21.30
N HIS A 358 -8.43 5.97 20.34
CA HIS A 358 -7.28 5.25 19.85
C HIS A 358 -6.01 5.79 20.51
N ASN A 359 -5.33 4.95 21.31
CA ASN A 359 -4.05 5.30 21.93
C ASN A 359 -2.91 4.85 21.05
N ILE A 360 -2.05 5.80 20.63
CA ILE A 360 -0.91 5.53 19.75
C ILE A 360 0.39 5.87 20.49
N PRO A 361 1.10 4.85 21.02
CA PRO A 361 2.42 5.04 21.58
C PRO A 361 3.38 5.59 20.52
N THR A 362 4.00 6.73 20.81
CA THR A 362 4.83 7.46 19.85
C THR A 362 6.28 7.52 20.31
N GLY A 363 7.21 7.10 19.45
CA GLY A 363 8.63 7.14 19.73
C GLY A 363 9.30 8.41 19.25
N PHE A 364 10.33 8.88 19.97
CA PHE A 364 11.20 9.98 19.53
C PHE A 364 12.56 9.42 19.14
N GLY A 365 12.96 9.61 17.86
CA GLY A 365 14.20 9.06 17.30
C GLY A 365 14.15 7.57 16.95
N LYS A 366 13.05 6.88 17.27
CA LYS A 366 12.74 5.51 16.83
C LYS A 366 11.24 5.33 16.73
N PHE A 367 10.79 4.36 15.97
CA PHE A 367 9.39 3.99 15.91
C PHE A 367 8.95 3.22 17.17
N LYS A 368 7.66 3.31 17.49
CA LYS A 368 6.98 2.39 18.40
C LYS A 368 5.86 1.72 17.64
N GLU A 369 5.82 0.41 17.74
CA GLU A 369 4.78 -0.41 17.12
C GLU A 369 3.58 -0.54 18.05
N SER A 370 2.39 -0.56 17.46
CA SER A 370 1.13 -0.82 18.16
C SER A 370 0.06 -1.25 17.17
N TRP A 371 -0.99 -1.88 17.69
CA TRP A 371 -2.17 -2.20 16.91
C TRP A 371 -3.18 -1.04 16.98
N LEU A 372 -3.76 -0.73 15.84
CA LEU A 372 -4.82 0.25 15.68
C LEU A 372 -6.01 -0.43 15.04
N THR A 373 -7.16 -0.43 15.72
CA THR A 373 -8.38 -1.09 15.26
C THR A 373 -9.42 -0.06 14.86
N LEU A 374 -10.07 -0.28 13.70
CA LEU A 374 -11.21 0.48 13.24
C LEU A 374 -12.26 -0.50 12.69
N HIS A 375 -13.48 -0.44 13.22
CA HIS A 375 -14.62 -1.27 12.78
C HIS A 375 -14.25 -2.76 12.63
N GLU A 376 -13.66 -3.35 13.68
CA GLU A 376 -13.24 -4.76 13.75
C GLU A 376 -11.99 -5.14 12.92
N GLU A 377 -11.46 -4.25 12.09
CA GLU A 377 -10.20 -4.44 11.39
C GLU A 377 -9.03 -3.86 12.18
N SER A 378 -7.97 -4.64 12.34
CA SER A 378 -6.77 -4.25 13.10
C SER A 378 -5.58 -4.09 12.17
N TYR A 379 -4.85 -2.99 12.32
CA TYR A 379 -3.68 -2.62 11.52
C TYR A 379 -2.46 -2.48 12.43
N LEU A 380 -1.34 -3.09 12.04
CA LEU A 380 -0.07 -2.89 12.71
C LEU A 380 0.55 -1.57 12.24
N ILE A 381 0.76 -0.64 13.16
CA ILE A 381 1.35 0.66 12.86
C ILE A 381 2.68 0.86 13.58
N ALA A 382 3.59 1.60 12.94
CA ALA A 382 4.81 2.11 13.54
C ALA A 382 4.73 3.63 13.64
N ALA A 383 4.76 4.17 14.86
CA ALA A 383 4.56 5.59 15.13
C ALA A 383 5.82 6.27 15.64
N SER A 384 6.17 7.40 15.03
CA SER A 384 7.25 8.27 15.50
C SER A 384 6.82 9.73 15.57
N GLY A 385 7.49 10.49 16.43
CA GLY A 385 7.28 11.93 16.60
C GLY A 385 8.59 12.71 16.62
N GLU A 386 8.53 13.94 16.17
CA GLU A 386 9.63 14.91 16.24
C GLU A 386 9.08 16.27 16.67
N PHE A 387 9.71 16.89 17.67
CA PHE A 387 9.45 18.29 17.99
C PHE A 387 10.41 19.20 17.22
N THR A 388 9.83 20.22 16.61
CA THR A 388 10.58 21.26 15.87
C THR A 388 9.92 22.62 16.12
N THR A 389 10.46 23.66 15.49
CA THR A 389 9.86 25.00 15.42
C THR A 389 9.66 25.41 13.98
N ASP A 390 8.58 26.14 13.69
CA ASP A 390 8.39 26.80 12.40
C ASP A 390 9.28 28.07 12.28
N GLU A 391 9.16 28.77 11.16
CA GLU A 391 9.89 30.01 10.90
C GLU A 391 9.53 31.18 11.84
N ASN A 392 8.39 31.12 12.51
CA ASN A 392 7.92 32.09 13.49
C ASN A 392 8.28 31.71 14.93
N GLY A 393 8.91 30.55 15.13
CA GLY A 393 9.24 30.04 16.47
C GLY A 393 8.11 29.26 17.14
N THR A 394 7.01 28.96 16.42
CA THR A 394 5.91 28.16 16.94
C THR A 394 6.36 26.70 17.11
N ALA A 395 6.09 26.11 18.26
CA ALA A 395 6.39 24.70 18.50
C ALA A 395 5.51 23.81 17.60
N VAL A 396 6.13 22.81 16.96
CA VAL A 396 5.46 21.88 16.05
C VAL A 396 5.80 20.45 16.46
N LEU A 397 4.78 19.62 16.69
CA LEU A 397 4.91 18.18 16.79
C LEU A 397 4.59 17.57 15.43
N LYS A 398 5.57 16.92 14.81
CA LYS A 398 5.40 16.15 13.59
C LYS A 398 5.24 14.69 13.97
N LEU A 399 4.14 14.10 13.57
CA LEU A 399 3.85 12.69 13.76
C LEU A 399 3.92 11.95 12.42
N ASP A 400 4.42 10.74 12.45
CA ASP A 400 4.53 9.85 11.30
C ASP A 400 4.04 8.46 11.71
N PHE A 401 2.91 8.03 11.14
CA PHE A 401 2.29 6.73 11.36
C PHE A 401 2.38 5.92 10.07
N THR A 402 3.24 4.91 10.08
CA THR A 402 3.39 3.97 8.96
C THR A 402 2.56 2.73 9.26
N PHE A 403 1.65 2.40 8.36
CA PHE A 403 0.88 1.16 8.40
C PHE A 403 1.75 0.05 7.81
N LEU A 404 2.24 -0.85 8.65
CA LEU A 404 3.32 -1.78 8.27
C LEU A 404 2.86 -2.89 7.33
N GLU A 405 1.58 -3.23 7.37
CA GLU A 405 0.97 -4.24 6.50
C GLU A 405 0.37 -3.61 5.24
N GLU A 406 0.36 -2.28 5.17
CA GLU A 406 -0.20 -1.49 4.08
C GLU A 406 0.87 -0.63 3.41
N CYS A 407 0.59 -0.18 2.20
CA CYS A 407 1.49 0.71 1.46
C CYS A 407 1.22 2.20 1.76
N VAL A 408 0.73 2.52 2.95
CA VAL A 408 0.26 3.86 3.29
C VAL A 408 0.90 4.40 4.57
N ARG A 409 0.83 5.73 4.69
CA ARG A 409 1.38 6.45 5.83
C ARG A 409 0.52 7.68 6.10
N ARG A 410 0.24 7.96 7.39
CA ARG A 410 -0.39 9.20 7.84
C ARG A 410 0.66 10.08 8.50
N LYS A 411 0.79 11.33 8.04
CA LYS A 411 1.63 12.36 8.67
C LYS A 411 0.76 13.48 9.21
N ILE A 412 1.06 13.93 10.43
CA ILE A 412 0.28 14.95 11.11
C ILE A 412 1.24 15.97 11.68
N ASN A 413 1.07 17.24 11.29
CA ASN A 413 1.84 18.34 11.88
C ASN A 413 0.92 19.17 12.78
N ILE A 414 1.23 19.18 14.09
CA ILE A 414 0.47 19.89 15.11
C ILE A 414 1.26 21.12 15.52
N PHE A 415 0.75 22.30 15.22
CA PHE A 415 1.29 23.60 15.61
C PHE A 415 0.62 24.04 16.91
N PHE A 416 1.40 24.32 17.94
CA PHE A 416 0.89 24.80 19.22
C PHE A 416 0.88 26.32 19.21
N LEU A 417 -0.33 26.88 19.12
CA LEU A 417 -0.56 28.31 19.04
C LEU A 417 -0.74 28.94 20.45
N PRO A 418 -0.66 30.27 20.57
CA PRO A 418 -1.07 30.96 21.81
C PRO A 418 -2.52 30.64 22.20
N GLU A 419 -2.88 30.91 23.44
CA GLU A 419 -4.26 30.75 23.96
C GLU A 419 -4.78 29.31 23.98
N ASP A 420 -3.84 28.33 24.13
CA ASP A 420 -4.17 26.90 24.15
C ASP A 420 -4.93 26.41 22.91
N GLU A 421 -4.63 26.99 21.75
CA GLU A 421 -5.07 26.52 20.45
C GLU A 421 -4.02 25.61 19.78
N ILE A 422 -4.48 24.71 18.92
CA ILE A 422 -3.63 23.96 18.01
C ILE A 422 -4.13 24.08 16.57
N LEU A 423 -3.21 24.14 15.62
CA LEU A 423 -3.49 24.00 14.21
C LEU A 423 -2.91 22.67 13.73
N ILE A 424 -3.71 21.85 13.07
CA ILE A 424 -3.29 20.53 12.59
C ILE A 424 -3.34 20.51 11.08
N ARG A 425 -2.24 20.08 10.46
CA ARG A 425 -2.17 19.78 9.03
C ARG A 425 -1.99 18.29 8.84
N TRP A 426 -2.89 17.71 8.08
CA TRP A 426 -2.94 16.29 7.78
C TRP A 426 -2.35 16.03 6.41
N TYR A 427 -1.53 14.99 6.31
CA TYR A 427 -0.94 14.53 5.06
C TYR A 427 -1.00 13.02 5.01
N GLU A 428 -1.01 12.45 3.81
CA GLU A 428 -0.90 11.01 3.63
C GLU A 428 0.08 10.63 2.52
N THR A 429 0.50 9.38 2.51
CA THR A 429 1.22 8.75 1.42
C THR A 429 0.46 7.47 1.09
N PRO A 430 0.10 7.24 -0.17
CA PRO A 430 0.33 8.09 -1.34
C PRO A 430 -0.34 9.46 -1.20
N GLY A 431 0.36 10.49 -1.71
CA GLY A 431 -0.07 11.87 -1.56
C GLY A 431 -1.19 12.26 -2.52
N LYS A 432 -1.76 13.45 -2.31
CA LYS A 432 -2.91 13.95 -3.03
C LYS A 432 -2.77 13.91 -4.56
N GLY A 433 -1.56 14.12 -5.10
CA GLY A 433 -1.32 14.08 -6.55
C GLY A 433 -1.73 12.74 -7.16
N MET A 434 -1.32 11.63 -6.56
CA MET A 434 -1.65 10.29 -7.02
C MET A 434 -3.15 9.97 -6.86
N ILE A 435 -3.74 10.38 -5.74
CA ILE A 435 -5.18 10.18 -5.51
C ILE A 435 -5.99 10.97 -6.54
N MET A 436 -5.56 12.18 -6.87
CA MET A 436 -6.19 13.02 -7.89
C MET A 436 -6.07 12.40 -9.29
N GLU A 437 -4.89 11.91 -9.69
CA GLU A 437 -4.70 11.19 -10.96
C GLU A 437 -5.61 9.95 -11.06
N GLY A 438 -5.73 9.19 -9.97
CA GLY A 438 -6.67 8.07 -9.88
C GLY A 438 -8.12 8.51 -10.09
N LEU A 439 -8.53 9.59 -9.44
CA LEU A 439 -9.88 10.14 -9.54
C LEU A 439 -10.16 10.81 -10.91
N GLU A 440 -9.18 11.44 -11.52
CA GLU A 440 -9.30 11.98 -12.88
C GLU A 440 -9.50 10.86 -13.90
N SER A 441 -8.77 9.76 -13.78
CA SER A 441 -8.99 8.60 -14.63
C SER A 441 -10.40 8.02 -14.50
N ILE A 442 -10.96 8.06 -13.28
CA ILE A 442 -12.34 7.67 -12.99
C ILE A 442 -13.34 8.63 -13.66
N THR A 443 -13.09 9.93 -13.53
CA THR A 443 -13.99 10.96 -14.10
C THR A 443 -13.91 11.01 -15.61
N GLU A 444 -12.76 10.73 -16.24
CA GLU A 444 -12.64 10.62 -17.70
C GLU A 444 -13.44 9.43 -18.25
N GLU A 445 -13.50 8.32 -17.54
CA GLU A 445 -14.29 7.16 -17.93
C GLU A 445 -15.81 7.41 -17.79
N ILE A 446 -16.23 8.13 -16.74
CA ILE A 446 -17.62 8.62 -16.60
C ILE A 446 -17.95 9.67 -17.65
N SER A 447 -16.95 10.34 -18.22
CA SER A 447 -17.10 11.48 -19.15
C SER A 447 -17.66 11.15 -20.52
N ASN A 448 -17.75 9.89 -20.87
CA ASN A 448 -18.50 9.46 -22.04
C ASN A 448 -20.03 9.59 -21.86
N ASN A 449 -20.49 10.03 -20.68
CA ASN A 449 -21.87 10.37 -20.42
C ASN A 449 -22.12 11.88 -20.55
N PHE A 450 -23.21 12.27 -21.22
CA PHE A 450 -23.68 13.63 -21.49
C PHE A 450 -23.63 14.60 -20.28
N LEU A 451 -23.75 14.08 -19.05
CA LEU A 451 -23.70 14.88 -17.81
C LEU A 451 -22.31 15.44 -17.51
N TYR A 452 -21.24 14.77 -17.89
CA TYR A 452 -19.86 15.24 -17.63
C TYR A 452 -19.48 16.42 -18.56
N GLY A 453 -19.90 16.40 -19.81
CA GLY A 453 -19.69 17.55 -20.71
C GLY A 453 -20.30 18.83 -20.17
N ALA A 454 -21.47 18.73 -19.52
CA ALA A 454 -22.10 19.84 -18.82
C ALA A 454 -21.35 20.26 -17.56
N PHE A 455 -20.81 19.28 -16.80
CA PHE A 455 -20.04 19.52 -15.56
C PHE A 455 -18.69 20.19 -15.85
N LYS A 456 -17.99 19.76 -16.90
CA LYS A 456 -16.71 20.34 -17.34
C LYS A 456 -16.83 21.79 -17.80
N GLY A 457 -17.97 22.15 -18.45
CA GLY A 457 -18.25 23.51 -18.94
C GLY A 457 -18.60 24.55 -17.86
N THR A 458 -18.90 24.12 -16.62
CA THR A 458 -19.39 25.00 -15.54
C THR A 458 -18.37 25.21 -14.40
N GLY A 459 -17.08 24.89 -14.59
CA GLY A 459 -16.08 24.94 -13.50
C GLY A 459 -16.23 23.84 -12.44
N GLY A 460 -17.06 22.83 -12.70
CA GLY A 460 -17.31 21.72 -11.78
C GLY A 460 -16.07 20.90 -11.46
N LEU A 461 -15.13 20.78 -12.42
CA LEU A 461 -13.85 20.12 -12.19
C LEU A 461 -12.99 20.88 -11.17
N GLU A 462 -12.98 22.20 -11.26
CA GLU A 462 -12.22 23.08 -10.37
C GLU A 462 -12.81 23.05 -8.94
N LEU A 463 -14.14 22.93 -8.83
CA LEU A 463 -14.84 22.74 -7.57
C LEU A 463 -14.52 21.35 -6.98
N LEU A 464 -14.55 20.29 -7.80
CA LEU A 464 -14.18 18.93 -7.38
C LEU A 464 -12.74 18.90 -6.88
N HIS A 465 -11.79 19.49 -7.61
CA HIS A 465 -10.39 19.60 -7.18
C HIS A 465 -10.26 20.31 -5.83
N ARG A 466 -10.98 21.42 -5.60
CA ARG A 466 -10.95 22.12 -4.30
C ARG A 466 -11.53 21.29 -3.17
N VAL A 467 -12.65 20.63 -3.40
CA VAL A 467 -13.28 19.76 -2.39
C VAL A 467 -12.32 18.61 -2.05
N MET A 468 -11.72 17.99 -3.06
CA MET A 468 -10.77 16.90 -2.87
C MET A 468 -9.49 17.37 -2.17
N GLU A 469 -8.96 18.54 -2.52
CA GLU A 469 -7.81 19.13 -1.81
C GLU A 469 -8.09 19.32 -0.32
N GLN A 470 -9.26 19.84 0.01
CA GLN A 470 -9.68 20.03 1.40
C GLN A 470 -9.97 18.72 2.13
N THR A 471 -10.30 17.67 1.39
CA THR A 471 -10.58 16.35 1.96
C THR A 471 -9.29 15.55 2.20
N ILE A 472 -8.34 15.56 1.26
CA ILE A 472 -7.12 14.73 1.32
C ILE A 472 -6.06 15.32 2.26
N GLU A 473 -5.90 16.65 2.26
CA GLU A 473 -4.95 17.37 3.11
C GLU A 473 -5.67 18.46 3.92
N PRO A 474 -6.59 18.11 4.82
CA PRO A 474 -7.36 19.07 5.56
C PRO A 474 -6.50 19.84 6.57
N VAL A 475 -7.01 21.00 6.97
CA VAL A 475 -6.49 21.77 8.10
C VAL A 475 -7.58 21.83 9.17
N SER A 476 -7.25 21.39 10.37
CA SER A 476 -8.16 21.43 11.51
C SER A 476 -7.63 22.38 12.59
N HIS A 477 -8.50 23.10 13.25
CA HIS A 477 -8.18 23.84 14.46
C HIS A 477 -8.62 23.04 15.68
N GLY A 478 -7.83 23.07 16.74
CA GLY A 478 -8.16 22.41 17.99
C GLY A 478 -8.19 23.41 19.14
N TYR A 479 -9.22 23.34 19.95
CA TYR A 479 -9.44 24.21 21.11
C TYR A 479 -9.38 23.36 22.37
N LEU A 480 -8.65 23.85 23.39
CA LEU A 480 -8.51 23.14 24.66
C LEU A 480 -9.88 23.00 25.36
N VAL A 481 -10.22 21.75 25.66
CA VAL A 481 -11.45 21.45 26.44
C VAL A 481 -11.12 21.48 27.90
N THR A 482 -11.93 22.21 28.69
CA THR A 482 -11.75 22.27 30.14
C THR A 482 -12.19 20.97 30.82
N PRO A 483 -11.55 20.53 31.93
CA PRO A 483 -11.80 19.24 32.57
C PRO A 483 -13.26 18.93 32.97
N ALA A 484 -14.13 19.93 33.03
CA ALA A 484 -15.55 19.77 33.37
C ALA A 484 -16.38 19.08 32.25
N GLU A 485 -15.84 18.95 31.02
CA GLU A 485 -16.54 18.39 29.85
C GLU A 485 -16.07 16.96 29.51
N VAL A 486 -15.09 16.43 30.23
CA VAL A 486 -14.57 15.07 30.02
C VAL A 486 -15.22 14.13 31.05
N ALA A 487 -16.35 13.53 30.69
CA ALA A 487 -16.91 12.44 31.49
C ALA A 487 -16.01 11.20 31.39
N PRO A 488 -15.68 10.53 32.52
CA PRO A 488 -14.75 9.43 32.53
C PRO A 488 -15.45 8.12 32.21
N GLU A 489 -15.32 7.59 31.02
CA GLU A 489 -15.36 6.15 30.79
C GLU A 489 -14.05 5.67 30.17
N GLN A 490 -13.00 5.70 30.98
CA GLN A 490 -11.79 4.93 30.67
C GLN A 490 -11.98 3.50 31.15
N ARG A 491 -12.38 2.59 30.28
CA ARG A 491 -12.11 1.16 30.49
C ARG A 491 -10.61 0.94 30.36
N SER A 492 -9.98 0.63 31.49
CA SER A 492 -8.58 0.24 31.55
C SER A 492 -8.34 -1.00 30.71
N VAL A 493 -7.68 -0.84 29.58
CA VAL A 493 -7.07 -1.94 28.85
C VAL A 493 -5.87 -2.40 29.70
N SER A 494 -5.97 -3.59 30.27
CA SER A 494 -4.88 -4.21 31.02
C SER A 494 -3.73 -4.52 30.05
N PHE A 495 -2.59 -3.88 30.31
CA PHE A 495 -1.34 -4.20 29.65
C PHE A 495 -0.96 -5.65 29.95
N LEU A 496 -0.79 -6.48 28.93
CA LEU A 496 -0.09 -7.74 29.05
C LEU A 496 1.39 -7.42 29.34
N ASN A 497 1.86 -7.89 30.48
CA ASN A 497 3.25 -7.74 30.89
C ASN A 497 4.17 -8.54 29.97
N GLU A 498 5.31 -7.96 29.62
CA GLU A 498 6.40 -8.55 28.82
C GLU A 498 7.10 -9.77 29.49
N SER A 499 6.49 -10.44 30.46
CA SER A 499 7.13 -11.53 31.20
C SER A 499 6.68 -12.94 30.83
N ASP A 500 5.81 -13.13 29.81
CA ASP A 500 5.32 -14.46 29.43
C ASP A 500 5.77 -14.94 28.04
N CYS A 501 7.06 -14.74 27.73
CA CYS A 501 7.74 -15.58 26.75
C CYS A 501 8.30 -16.83 27.44
N GLY A 502 7.41 -17.67 27.98
CA GLY A 502 7.73 -18.99 28.47
C GLY A 502 7.71 -19.99 27.32
N GLU A 503 8.76 -20.80 27.28
CA GLU A 503 8.98 -21.91 26.38
C GLU A 503 7.73 -22.80 26.21
N LEU A 504 7.20 -22.91 25.01
CA LEU A 504 6.23 -23.94 24.65
C LEU A 504 6.96 -25.23 24.31
N SER A 505 7.14 -26.07 25.33
CA SER A 505 7.46 -27.48 25.17
C SER A 505 6.23 -28.21 24.62
N ALA A 506 6.46 -28.97 23.55
CA ALA A 506 5.47 -29.81 22.91
C ALA A 506 5.12 -31.02 23.82
N GLU A 507 3.84 -31.18 24.12
CA GLU A 507 3.26 -32.50 24.44
C GLU A 507 1.96 -32.72 23.64
N PRO A 508 1.68 -33.94 23.19
CA PRO A 508 0.59 -34.25 22.29
C PRO A 508 -0.71 -34.47 23.05
N SER A 509 -1.77 -33.73 22.73
CA SER A 509 -3.09 -34.01 23.27
C SER A 509 -3.88 -34.98 22.37
N GLU A 510 -4.39 -35.98 23.03
CA GLU A 510 -5.22 -37.06 22.52
C GLU A 510 -6.49 -36.61 21.81
N THR A 511 -6.78 -37.27 20.71
CA THR A 511 -8.01 -37.24 19.94
C THR A 511 -9.21 -37.72 20.80
N THR A 512 -10.19 -36.82 20.99
CA THR A 512 -11.55 -37.24 21.41
C THR A 512 -12.51 -37.04 20.24
N THR A 513 -12.81 -38.13 19.56
CA THR A 513 -13.89 -38.28 18.59
C THR A 513 -15.23 -38.19 19.30
N THR A 514 -16.01 -37.18 19.00
CA THR A 514 -17.47 -37.18 19.29
C THR A 514 -18.23 -37.23 17.98
N SER A 515 -18.82 -38.38 17.71
CA SER A 515 -19.80 -38.66 16.68
C SER A 515 -21.12 -37.95 16.98
N TYR A 516 -21.60 -37.14 16.03
CA TYR A 516 -23.03 -36.76 15.97
C TYR A 516 -23.69 -37.43 14.78
N SER A 517 -24.69 -38.27 15.11
CA SER A 517 -25.60 -38.96 14.22
C SER A 517 -26.53 -37.95 13.53
N ALA A 518 -26.75 -38.17 12.24
CA ALA A 518 -27.84 -37.60 11.46
C ALA A 518 -29.20 -38.18 11.91
N GLU A 519 -30.15 -37.29 12.21
CA GLU A 519 -31.59 -37.57 11.96
C GLU A 519 -32.38 -36.24 11.89
N SER A 520 -33.06 -36.11 10.75
CA SER A 520 -34.34 -35.45 10.48
C SER A 520 -34.51 -33.94 10.87
N LEU A 521 -34.52 -33.03 9.93
CA LEU A 521 -35.70 -32.47 9.24
C LEU A 521 -35.28 -31.52 8.14
#